data_92d35171bb79952f312e21dd9696196e
#
_entry.id   92d35171bb79952f312e21dd9696196e
#
_cell.length_a   1.000
_cell.length_b   1.000
_cell.length_c   1.000
_cell.angle_alpha   90.00
_cell.angle_beta   90.00
_cell.angle_gamma   90.00
#
_symmetry.space_group_name_H-M   'P 1'
#
loop_
_entity.id
_entity.type
_entity.pdbx_description
1 polymer ?
#
loop_
_entity_poly.entity_id
_entity_poly.type
_entity_poly.pdbx_seq_one_letter_code
_entity_poly.pdbx_strand_id
1 'polypeptide(L)'
;SLVFTQAMKNLSVYGSYGIHLIDFNFDKFVKIQAAESLALKLANEAGKHWIEEAERHFSAVERDNFVDLPKARPEVFWASVDEKCLRMTLRFACPLNKRGQLEKSIVKRFWVEYGEIAPPQPAQQSSTANTTS
;
A
#
# COMPACT_ATOMS: atom_id res chain seq x y z
N SER A 1 5.67 3.63 -11.68
CA SER A 1 6.40 3.74 -12.90
C SER A 1 7.63 2.84 -12.93
N LEU A 2 8.16 2.64 -14.10
CA LEU A 2 9.28 1.73 -14.28
C LEU A 2 10.54 2.24 -13.62
N VAL A 3 10.80 3.53 -13.76
CA VAL A 3 11.99 4.14 -13.16
C VAL A 3 11.94 4.04 -11.64
N PHE A 4 10.77 4.29 -11.08
CA PHE A 4 10.58 4.19 -9.65
C PHE A 4 10.82 2.76 -9.16
N THR A 5 10.30 1.79 -9.92
CA THR A 5 10.49 0.39 -9.57
C THR A 5 11.98 0.00 -9.59
N GLN A 6 12.71 0.50 -10.57
CA GLN A 6 14.13 0.22 -10.64
C GLN A 6 14.89 0.84 -9.48
N ALA A 7 14.50 2.04 -9.08
CA ALA A 7 15.12 2.69 -7.94
C ALA A 7 14.92 1.87 -6.68
N MET A 8 13.71 1.30 -6.53
CA MET A 8 13.43 0.49 -5.35
C MET A 8 14.22 -0.81 -5.35
N LYS A 9 14.45 -1.39 -6.52
CA LYS A 9 15.31 -2.56 -6.59
C LYS A 9 16.73 -2.23 -6.17
N ASN A 10 17.21 -1.05 -6.54
CA ASN A 10 18.54 -0.63 -6.14
C ASN A 10 18.64 -0.41 -4.65
N LEU A 11 17.55 0.04 -4.01
CA LEU A 11 17.56 0.24 -2.58
C LEU A 11 17.85 -1.03 -1.81
N SER A 12 17.41 -2.17 -2.31
CA SER A 12 17.60 -3.43 -1.62
C SER A 12 19.08 -3.80 -1.52
N VAL A 13 19.93 -3.19 -2.32
CA VAL A 13 21.37 -3.44 -2.27
C VAL A 13 22.02 -2.78 -1.07
N TYR A 14 21.41 -1.71 -0.55
CA TYR A 14 22.03 -0.89 0.48
C TYR A 14 21.69 -1.30 1.90
N GLY A 15 20.87 -2.31 2.09
CA GLY A 15 20.56 -2.73 3.43
C GLY A 15 19.40 -3.70 3.50
N SER A 16 18.92 -3.91 4.71
CA SER A 16 17.87 -4.89 4.97
C SER A 16 16.46 -4.34 4.83
N TYR A 17 16.31 -3.06 4.55
CA TYR A 17 15.00 -2.41 4.37
C TYR A 17 14.81 -2.01 2.92
N GLY A 18 13.58 -2.07 2.47
CA GLY A 18 13.23 -1.59 1.15
C GLY A 18 11.85 -0.96 1.17
N ILE A 19 11.48 -0.38 0.04
CA ILE A 19 10.16 0.21 -0.14
C ILE A 19 9.28 -0.80 -0.83
N HIS A 20 8.07 -1.00 -0.30
CA HIS A 20 7.12 -1.94 -0.88
C HIS A 20 5.83 -1.21 -1.24
N LEU A 21 5.25 -1.60 -2.36
CA LEU A 21 4.01 -1.01 -2.86
C LEU A 21 2.95 -2.08 -2.93
N ILE A 22 1.75 -1.74 -2.47
CA ILE A 22 0.59 -2.61 -2.60
C ILE A 22 -0.50 -1.82 -3.28
N ASP A 23 -1.05 -2.36 -4.37
CA ASP A 23 -2.13 -1.72 -5.11
C ASP A 23 -3.47 -2.33 -4.74
N PHE A 24 -4.45 -1.46 -4.52
CA PHE A 24 -5.83 -1.86 -4.30
C PHE A 24 -6.68 -1.19 -5.37
N ASN A 25 -7.50 -1.98 -6.05
CA ASN A 25 -8.36 -1.46 -7.10
C ASN A 25 -9.81 -1.43 -6.63
N PHE A 26 -10.47 -0.30 -6.91
CA PHE A 26 -11.85 -0.07 -6.47
C PHE A 26 -12.67 0.46 -7.62
N ASP A 27 -13.99 0.31 -7.51
CA ASP A 27 -14.87 1.05 -8.41
C ASP A 27 -14.98 2.50 -7.92
N LYS A 28 -15.70 3.33 -8.68
CA LYS A 28 -15.77 4.75 -8.37
C LYS A 28 -16.60 5.07 -7.14
N PHE A 29 -17.26 4.08 -6.55
CA PHE A 29 -18.03 4.29 -5.34
C PHE A 29 -17.23 4.04 -4.08
N VAL A 30 -15.93 3.85 -4.21
CA VAL A 30 -15.07 3.63 -3.05
C VAL A 30 -15.16 4.79 -2.07
N LYS A 31 -15.14 4.44 -0.79
CA LYS A 31 -15.07 5.45 0.26
C LYS A 31 -13.60 5.79 0.47
N ILE A 32 -13.17 6.85 -0.22
CA ILE A 32 -11.75 7.16 -0.34
C ILE A 32 -11.09 7.37 1.02
N GLN A 33 -11.68 8.21 1.87
CA GLN A 33 -11.05 8.48 3.15
C GLN A 33 -11.03 7.26 4.07
N ALA A 34 -12.08 6.45 4.03
CA ALA A 34 -12.11 5.25 4.84
C ALA A 34 -11.06 4.25 4.38
N ALA A 35 -10.94 4.07 3.07
CA ALA A 35 -9.94 3.15 2.52
C ALA A 35 -8.52 3.63 2.83
N GLU A 36 -8.28 4.91 2.66
CA GLU A 36 -6.96 5.48 2.91
C GLU A 36 -6.59 5.37 4.38
N SER A 37 -7.50 5.73 5.28
CA SER A 37 -7.23 5.65 6.71
C SER A 37 -6.96 4.22 7.14
N LEU A 38 -7.72 3.28 6.61
CA LEU A 38 -7.53 1.88 6.96
C LEU A 38 -6.17 1.37 6.48
N ALA A 39 -5.81 1.68 5.24
CA ALA A 39 -4.52 1.25 4.71
C ALA A 39 -3.37 1.80 5.55
N LEU A 40 -3.44 3.09 5.90
CA LEU A 40 -2.41 3.70 6.72
C LEU A 40 -2.35 3.09 8.11
N LYS A 41 -3.50 2.81 8.70
CA LYS A 41 -3.54 2.17 10.00
C LYS A 41 -2.86 0.82 9.98
N LEU A 42 -3.18 0.00 8.99
CA LEU A 42 -2.61 -1.34 8.91
C LEU A 42 -1.09 -1.30 8.68
N ALA A 43 -0.65 -0.40 7.81
CA ALA A 43 0.77 -0.28 7.54
C ALA A 43 1.53 0.26 8.75
N ASN A 44 0.94 1.21 9.48
CA ASN A 44 1.58 1.74 10.68
C ASN A 44 1.65 0.70 11.78
N GLU A 45 0.61 -0.10 11.94
CA GLU A 45 0.64 -1.17 12.92
C GLU A 45 1.72 -2.19 12.60
N ALA A 46 1.81 -2.57 11.33
CA ALA A 46 2.82 -3.53 10.91
C ALA A 46 4.21 -2.97 11.10
N GLY A 47 4.37 -1.68 10.85
CA GLY A 47 5.69 -1.05 10.83
C GLY A 47 6.17 -0.48 12.15
N LYS A 48 5.38 -0.57 13.22
CA LYS A 48 5.74 0.08 14.46
C LYS A 48 7.08 -0.39 15.02
N HIS A 49 7.53 -1.57 14.62
CA HIS A 49 8.78 -2.13 15.12
C HIS A 49 9.99 -1.70 14.29
N TRP A 50 9.81 -1.11 13.12
CA TRP A 50 10.96 -0.82 12.26
C TRP A 50 10.91 0.52 11.52
N ILE A 51 9.81 1.27 11.60
CA ILE A 51 9.70 2.50 10.80
C ILE A 51 10.82 3.48 11.16
N GLU A 52 11.08 3.68 12.43
CA GLU A 52 12.11 4.65 12.84
C GLU A 52 13.50 4.21 12.39
N GLU A 53 13.78 2.93 12.52
CA GLU A 53 15.06 2.41 12.07
C GLU A 53 15.20 2.54 10.57
N ALA A 54 14.13 2.25 9.84
CA ALA A 54 14.14 2.39 8.39
C ALA A 54 14.35 3.84 7.98
N GLU A 55 13.75 4.78 8.70
CA GLU A 55 13.97 6.20 8.42
C GLU A 55 15.45 6.59 8.58
N ARG A 56 16.07 6.11 9.64
CA ARG A 56 17.49 6.38 9.84
C ARG A 56 18.34 5.77 8.74
N HIS A 57 17.98 4.55 8.35
CA HIS A 57 18.71 3.86 7.29
C HIS A 57 18.59 4.61 5.96
N PHE A 58 17.39 5.04 5.61
CA PHE A 58 17.18 5.76 4.36
C PHE A 58 17.86 7.13 4.38
N SER A 59 17.84 7.81 5.52
CA SER A 59 18.53 9.09 5.62
C SER A 59 20.04 8.94 5.41
N ALA A 60 20.60 7.86 5.94
CA ALA A 60 22.01 7.59 5.74
C ALA A 60 22.33 7.31 4.27
N VAL A 61 21.48 6.52 3.61
CA VAL A 61 21.66 6.21 2.21
C VAL A 61 21.56 7.49 1.36
N GLU A 62 20.58 8.35 1.65
CA GLU A 62 20.45 9.62 0.94
C GLU A 62 21.70 10.48 1.08
N ARG A 63 22.18 10.59 2.32
CA ARG A 63 23.34 11.42 2.59
C ARG A 63 24.59 10.90 1.89
N ASP A 64 24.78 9.59 1.94
CA ASP A 64 26.00 8.99 1.42
C ASP A 64 26.02 8.89 -0.09
N ASN A 65 24.86 8.87 -0.74
CA ASN A 65 24.75 8.63 -2.17
C ASN A 65 24.15 9.81 -2.93
N PHE A 66 23.81 10.90 -2.25
CA PHE A 66 23.27 12.11 -2.88
C PHE A 66 22.01 11.82 -3.70
N VAL A 67 21.12 11.00 -3.16
CA VAL A 67 19.86 10.65 -3.83
C VAL A 67 18.71 10.99 -2.90
N ASP A 68 17.52 11.20 -3.49
CA ASP A 68 16.29 11.41 -2.74
C ASP A 68 15.50 10.11 -2.73
N LEU A 69 15.18 9.63 -1.56
CA LEU A 69 14.43 8.39 -1.40
C LEU A 69 13.03 8.67 -0.91
N PRO A 70 12.08 7.76 -1.21
CA PRO A 70 10.76 7.84 -0.58
C PRO A 70 10.90 7.75 0.93
N LYS A 71 9.97 8.36 1.64
CA LYS A 71 9.98 8.29 3.08
C LYS A 71 9.62 6.89 3.56
N ALA A 72 10.17 6.51 4.71
CA ALA A 72 9.91 5.19 5.27
C ALA A 72 8.48 5.08 5.80
N ARG A 73 7.87 6.18 6.20
CA ARG A 73 6.52 6.14 6.75
C ARG A 73 5.50 5.80 5.67
N PRO A 74 4.44 5.10 6.04
CA PRO A 74 3.40 4.74 5.06
C PRO A 74 2.78 5.97 4.43
N GLU A 75 2.53 5.89 3.14
CA GLU A 75 1.83 6.92 2.37
C GLU A 75 0.90 6.25 1.39
N VAL A 76 -0.17 6.96 1.03
CA VAL A 76 -1.17 6.44 0.11
C VAL A 76 -1.29 7.39 -1.08
N PHE A 77 -1.37 6.82 -2.27
CA PHE A 77 -1.54 7.57 -3.51
C PHE A 77 -2.75 7.04 -4.26
N TRP A 78 -3.48 7.94 -4.91
CA TRP A 78 -4.64 7.57 -5.69
C TRP A 78 -4.42 7.91 -7.15
N ALA A 79 -4.89 7.03 -8.03
CA ALA A 79 -4.80 7.24 -9.47
C ALA A 79 -6.06 6.71 -10.12
N SER A 80 -6.48 7.35 -11.20
CA SER A 80 -7.58 6.88 -12.00
C SER A 80 -7.04 5.88 -13.02
N VAL A 81 -7.58 4.67 -13.02
CA VAL A 81 -7.20 3.66 -14.00
C VAL A 81 -8.01 3.86 -15.27
N ASP A 82 -9.32 4.04 -15.11
CA ASP A 82 -10.22 4.38 -16.21
C ASP A 82 -11.46 5.05 -15.62
N GLU A 83 -12.53 5.16 -16.42
CA GLU A 83 -13.73 5.86 -15.98
C GLU A 83 -14.39 5.22 -14.78
N LYS A 84 -14.18 3.95 -14.57
CA LYS A 84 -14.90 3.20 -13.55
C LYS A 84 -14.03 2.68 -12.43
N CYS A 85 -12.74 2.85 -12.53
CA CYS A 85 -11.82 2.20 -11.61
C CYS A 85 -10.79 3.17 -11.06
N LEU A 86 -10.63 3.16 -9.75
CA LEU A 86 -9.59 3.91 -9.05
C LEU A 86 -8.61 2.95 -8.42
N ARG A 87 -7.36 3.35 -8.39
CA ARG A 87 -6.31 2.55 -7.76
C ARG A 87 -5.76 3.31 -6.57
N MET A 88 -5.69 2.63 -5.44
CA MET A 88 -5.01 3.14 -4.26
C MET A 88 -3.71 2.38 -4.12
N THR A 89 -2.60 3.11 -4.04
CA THR A 89 -1.30 2.49 -3.82
C THR A 89 -0.82 2.83 -2.42
N LEU A 90 -0.56 1.81 -1.63
CA LEU A 90 0.02 1.95 -0.30
C LEU A 90 1.51 1.72 -0.42
N ARG A 91 2.30 2.70 0.04
CA ARG A 91 3.76 2.63 -0.01
C ARG A 91 4.30 2.68 1.42
N PHE A 92 5.21 1.77 1.75
CA PHE A 92 5.80 1.74 3.08
C PHE A 92 7.13 1.01 3.05
N ALA A 93 7.95 1.30 4.05
CA ALA A 93 9.22 0.61 4.22
C ALA A 93 9.01 -0.66 5.02
N CYS A 94 9.74 -1.71 4.69
CA CYS A 94 9.68 -2.95 5.46
C CYS A 94 10.98 -3.74 5.29
N PRO A 95 11.24 -4.65 6.22
CA PRO A 95 12.38 -5.57 6.04
C PRO A 95 12.18 -6.39 4.77
N LEU A 96 13.25 -6.52 4.01
CA LEU A 96 13.17 -7.18 2.71
C LEU A 96 12.69 -8.62 2.80
N ASN A 97 13.09 -9.32 3.84
CA ASN A 97 12.73 -10.74 3.98
C ASN A 97 11.29 -10.93 4.46
N LYS A 98 10.56 -9.86 4.74
CA LYS A 98 9.18 -9.96 5.21
C LYS A 98 8.15 -9.40 4.23
N ARG A 99 8.60 -8.97 3.05
CA ARG A 99 7.71 -8.29 2.10
C ARG A 99 6.49 -9.13 1.73
N GLY A 100 6.71 -10.36 1.33
CA GLY A 100 5.60 -11.21 0.88
C GLY A 100 4.62 -11.51 1.98
N GLN A 101 5.14 -11.80 3.16
CA GLN A 101 4.31 -12.11 4.30
C GLN A 101 3.48 -10.90 4.73
N LEU A 102 4.11 -9.73 4.73
CA LEU A 102 3.42 -8.50 5.10
C LEU A 102 2.34 -8.14 4.09
N GLU A 103 2.64 -8.29 2.81
CA GLU A 103 1.64 -8.00 1.79
C GLU A 103 0.41 -8.87 1.97
N LYS A 104 0.60 -10.18 2.14
CA LYS A 104 -0.53 -11.09 2.34
C LYS A 104 -1.36 -10.69 3.55
N SER A 105 -0.69 -10.37 4.64
CA SER A 105 -1.38 -10.02 5.87
C SER A 105 -2.16 -8.71 5.74
N ILE A 106 -1.52 -7.70 5.16
CA ILE A 106 -2.15 -6.38 5.02
C ILE A 106 -3.32 -6.46 4.05
N VAL A 107 -3.14 -7.15 2.92
CA VAL A 107 -4.20 -7.26 1.93
C VAL A 107 -5.42 -7.97 2.52
N LYS A 108 -5.18 -9.08 3.21
CA LYS A 108 -6.28 -9.83 3.80
C LYS A 108 -7.02 -9.00 4.84
N ARG A 109 -6.28 -8.38 5.76
CA ARG A 109 -6.91 -7.55 6.78
C ARG A 109 -7.63 -6.36 6.18
N PHE A 110 -7.04 -5.77 5.15
CA PHE A 110 -7.66 -4.61 4.52
C PHE A 110 -9.04 -4.98 3.98
N TRP A 111 -9.14 -6.05 3.20
CA TRP A 111 -10.41 -6.38 2.59
C TRP A 111 -11.46 -6.83 3.61
N VAL A 112 -11.03 -7.53 4.67
CA VAL A 112 -11.96 -7.90 5.72
C VAL A 112 -12.50 -6.66 6.44
N GLU A 113 -11.61 -5.77 6.86
CA GLU A 113 -12.03 -4.60 7.63
C GLU A 113 -12.73 -3.56 6.76
N TYR A 114 -12.29 -3.41 5.53
CA TYR A 114 -12.96 -2.49 4.63
C TYR A 114 -14.39 -2.96 4.33
N GLY A 115 -14.59 -4.25 4.20
CA GLY A 115 -15.93 -4.80 4.01
C GLY A 115 -16.87 -4.47 5.14
N GLU A 116 -16.35 -4.37 6.35
CA GLU A 116 -17.16 -3.99 7.50
C GLU A 116 -17.49 -2.51 7.52
N ILE A 117 -16.53 -1.68 7.08
CA ILE A 117 -16.70 -0.23 7.04
C ILE A 117 -17.60 0.18 5.89
N ALA A 118 -17.44 -0.47 4.75
CA ALA A 118 -18.13 -0.13 3.52
C ALA A 118 -18.73 -1.38 2.91
N PRO A 119 -19.85 -1.88 3.46
CA PRO A 119 -20.46 -3.11 2.95
C PRO A 119 -20.93 -2.93 1.51
N PRO A 120 -21.05 -4.02 0.77
CA PRO A 120 -21.47 -3.95 -0.63
C PRO A 120 -22.82 -3.25 -0.76
N GLN A 121 -22.95 -2.50 -1.85
CA GLN A 121 -24.22 -1.82 -2.13
C GLN A 121 -25.27 -2.84 -2.52
N PRO A 122 -26.54 -2.61 -2.14
CA PRO A 122 -27.60 -3.53 -2.56
C PRO A 122 -27.68 -3.71 -4.07
N ALA A 123 -27.43 -2.66 -4.83
CA ALA A 123 -27.43 -2.77 -6.27
C ALA A 123 -26.35 -3.71 -6.78
N GLN A 124 -25.20 -3.69 -6.17
CA GLN A 124 -24.13 -4.61 -6.53
C GLN A 124 -24.50 -6.04 -6.22
N GLN A 125 -25.13 -6.26 -5.09
CA GLN A 125 -25.57 -7.57 -4.72
C GLN A 125 -26.62 -8.10 -5.70
N SER A 126 -27.51 -7.23 -6.10
CA SER A 126 -28.50 -7.60 -7.06
C SER A 126 -27.88 -8.03 -8.36
N SER A 127 -26.94 -7.28 -8.84
CA SER A 127 -26.33 -7.62 -10.12
C SER A 127 -25.59 -8.94 -10.06
N THR A 128 -24.96 -9.23 -8.95
CA THR A 128 -24.27 -10.51 -8.83
C THR A 128 -25.24 -11.65 -8.68
N ALA A 129 -26.31 -11.44 -7.99
CA ALA A 129 -27.31 -12.47 -7.79
C ALA A 129 -28.00 -12.79 -9.09
N ASN A 130 -28.10 -11.85 -9.90
CA ASN A 130 -28.79 -12.04 -11.12
C ASN A 130 -28.00 -12.70 -12.13
N THR A 131 -27.07 -12.82 -11.65
CA THR A 131 -26.55 -13.23 -12.46
C THR A 131 -26.57 -14.43 -12.47
N THR A 132 -27.06 -13.86 -12.20
CA THR A 132 -27.48 -14.32 -11.88
C THR A 132 -28.00 -14.59 -12.07
N SER A 133 -27.72 -14.41 -12.39
CA SER A 133 -28.34 -14.20 -12.13
C SER A 133 -28.60 -14.57 -12.12
#